data_36146679d1ae0ce3d678a9bc8de4c6b4
#
_entry.id   36146679d1ae0ce3d678a9bc8de4c6b4
#
_cell.length_a   1.000
_cell.length_b   1.000
_cell.length_c   1.000
_cell.angle_alpha   90.00
_cell.angle_beta   90.00
_cell.angle_gamma   90.00
#
_symmetry.space_group_name_H-M   'P 1'
#
loop_
_entity.id
_entity.type
_entity.pdbx_description
1 polymer ?
#
loop_
_entity_poly.entity_id
_entity_poly.type
_entity_poly.pdbx_seq_one_letter_code
_entity_poly.pdbx_strand_id
1 'polypeptide(L)'
;MPLAAVMTGPRRPLEVRDIPSPNLEPGAALLRTLYSEVCGTDVHLHHGRLDVPFPIIPGHVSVGIVEAARGRVADIEGDAIKEGDVVTFLDVHETCNNCYYCLVARQPTRCLKRRVYGISYSANDGLLGGWAEAIWMKPGVKMVKLPPELNPKTFIGGGCGLVTALHAVDMTELKLGESVAVLGAGPVGQSCVAFASLSGAGELIAVGAPNDRLEFARRMGATATLSLEIPPQERLEAVRRLTGGRGVDAVIEASGAPEAVKQALDLVRDGGRVIVCGQYTDNGPVEIHPHWQLNRKHIEIKGCWGARYDHFHRAAALTARYGERKPWREMVSDAFTLDSANAALRAVEDRTAIKAVITPNPELVRSKLS
;
A
#
# COMPACT_ATOMS: atom_id res chain seq x y z
N MET A 1 -7.46 -13.36 26.64
CA MET A 1 -6.40 -13.34 25.60
C MET A 1 -6.94 -12.60 24.40
N PRO A 2 -6.15 -11.80 23.68
CA PRO A 2 -6.60 -11.14 22.47
C PRO A 2 -7.01 -12.14 21.39
N LEU A 3 -8.07 -11.83 20.65
CA LEU A 3 -8.52 -12.60 19.50
C LEU A 3 -7.77 -12.17 18.23
N ALA A 4 -7.55 -13.11 17.32
CA ALA A 4 -6.98 -12.86 16.00
C ALA A 4 -7.65 -13.74 14.93
N ALA A 5 -7.83 -13.18 13.73
CA ALA A 5 -8.19 -13.95 12.56
C ALA A 5 -6.92 -14.58 11.96
N VAL A 6 -6.88 -15.89 11.95
CA VAL A 6 -5.70 -16.70 11.59
C VAL A 6 -5.91 -17.40 10.25
N MET A 7 -4.99 -17.20 9.33
CA MET A 7 -4.94 -17.92 8.05
C MET A 7 -4.11 -19.18 8.24
N THR A 8 -4.78 -20.35 8.22
CA THR A 8 -4.16 -21.64 8.57
C THR A 8 -3.46 -22.34 7.41
N GLY A 9 -3.70 -21.88 6.21
CA GLY A 9 -3.11 -22.43 4.98
C GLY A 9 -3.78 -21.84 3.74
N PRO A 10 -3.23 -22.11 2.55
CA PRO A 10 -3.78 -21.60 1.30
C PRO A 10 -5.22 -22.07 1.08
N ARG A 11 -6.08 -21.14 0.65
CA ARG A 11 -7.49 -21.35 0.31
C ARG A 11 -8.36 -21.98 1.42
N ARG A 12 -7.89 -21.89 2.67
CA ARG A 12 -8.66 -22.33 3.84
C ARG A 12 -9.37 -21.12 4.45
N PRO A 13 -10.59 -21.29 4.97
CA PRO A 13 -11.24 -20.22 5.74
C PRO A 13 -10.36 -19.77 6.89
N LEU A 14 -10.36 -18.47 7.16
CA LEU A 14 -9.73 -17.93 8.36
C LEU A 14 -10.51 -18.37 9.60
N GLU A 15 -9.77 -18.60 10.69
CA GLU A 15 -10.31 -19.00 11.99
C GLU A 15 -10.01 -17.92 13.02
N VAL A 16 -10.99 -17.55 13.83
CA VAL A 16 -10.76 -16.66 14.98
C VAL A 16 -10.22 -17.49 16.12
N ARG A 17 -9.07 -17.11 16.65
CA ARG A 17 -8.37 -17.82 17.74
C ARG A 17 -7.90 -16.87 18.82
N ASP A 18 -7.87 -17.37 20.04
CA ASP A 18 -7.15 -16.73 21.15
C ASP A 18 -5.64 -16.85 20.95
N ILE A 19 -4.93 -15.72 21.05
CA ILE A 19 -3.47 -15.68 20.99
C ILE A 19 -2.94 -15.13 22.33
N PRO A 20 -1.98 -15.79 22.96
CA PRO A 20 -1.42 -15.30 24.22
C PRO A 20 -0.82 -13.90 24.10
N SER A 21 -1.11 -13.04 25.08
CA SER A 21 -0.46 -11.74 25.18
C SER A 21 1.05 -11.92 25.39
N PRO A 22 1.90 -11.12 24.71
CA PRO A 22 3.34 -11.23 24.84
C PRO A 22 3.83 -10.73 26.20
N ASN A 23 4.93 -11.28 26.66
CA ASN A 23 5.69 -10.70 27.75
C ASN A 23 6.59 -9.60 27.15
N LEU A 24 6.25 -8.33 27.36
CA LEU A 24 6.97 -7.23 26.71
C LEU A 24 8.41 -7.18 27.23
N GLU A 25 9.36 -7.14 26.32
CA GLU A 25 10.77 -6.90 26.59
C GLU A 25 11.09 -5.38 26.48
N PRO A 26 12.23 -4.90 27.02
CA PRO A 26 12.58 -3.48 26.92
C PRO A 26 12.65 -3.02 25.46
N GLY A 27 11.99 -1.91 25.14
CA GLY A 27 11.87 -1.37 23.78
C GLY A 27 10.69 -1.92 22.97
N ALA A 28 9.90 -2.82 23.56
CA ALA A 28 8.66 -3.34 22.97
C ALA A 28 7.44 -2.52 23.38
N ALA A 29 6.39 -2.59 22.57
CA ALA A 29 5.06 -2.03 22.88
C ALA A 29 3.95 -3.02 22.50
N LEU A 30 2.78 -2.84 23.10
CA LEU A 30 1.54 -3.51 22.70
C LEU A 30 0.58 -2.45 22.19
N LEU A 31 0.05 -2.67 21.00
CA LEU A 31 -0.97 -1.81 20.41
C LEU A 31 -2.34 -2.48 20.49
N ARG A 32 -3.38 -1.74 20.84
CA ARG A 32 -4.77 -2.12 20.54
C ARG A 32 -5.11 -1.67 19.14
N THR A 33 -5.46 -2.61 18.28
CA THR A 33 -5.70 -2.35 16.86
C THR A 33 -6.99 -1.56 16.67
N LEU A 34 -6.92 -0.38 16.03
CA LEU A 34 -8.09 0.38 15.58
C LEU A 34 -8.54 -0.13 14.21
N TYR A 35 -7.61 -0.12 13.27
CA TYR A 35 -7.83 -0.54 11.89
C TYR A 35 -6.65 -1.35 11.38
N SER A 36 -6.94 -2.40 10.63
CA SER A 36 -5.97 -3.11 9.81
C SER A 36 -6.52 -3.25 8.40
N GLU A 37 -5.71 -2.96 7.39
CA GLU A 37 -6.18 -3.06 6.01
C GLU A 37 -6.35 -4.50 5.55
N VAL A 38 -7.22 -4.67 4.55
CA VAL A 38 -7.30 -5.85 3.71
C VAL A 38 -6.94 -5.44 2.29
N CYS A 39 -5.91 -6.04 1.73
CA CYS A 39 -5.39 -5.64 0.42
C CYS A 39 -5.14 -6.84 -0.52
N GLY A 40 -4.69 -6.56 -1.73
CA GLY A 40 -4.32 -7.59 -2.70
C GLY A 40 -3.25 -8.56 -2.19
N THR A 41 -2.34 -8.11 -1.31
CA THR A 41 -1.35 -9.00 -0.68
C THR A 41 -2.01 -10.10 0.13
N ASP A 42 -3.06 -9.78 0.89
CA ASP A 42 -3.78 -10.78 1.71
C ASP A 42 -4.51 -11.80 0.84
N VAL A 43 -5.05 -11.38 -0.31
CA VAL A 43 -5.62 -12.28 -1.33
C VAL A 43 -4.53 -13.19 -1.91
N HIS A 44 -3.35 -12.65 -2.22
CA HIS A 44 -2.22 -13.46 -2.71
C HIS A 44 -1.72 -14.46 -1.66
N LEU A 45 -1.68 -14.07 -0.38
CA LEU A 45 -1.36 -14.96 0.74
C LEU A 45 -2.39 -16.10 0.81
N HIS A 46 -3.68 -15.76 0.78
CA HIS A 46 -4.77 -16.73 0.83
C HIS A 46 -4.72 -17.70 -0.36
N HIS A 47 -4.31 -17.26 -1.55
CA HIS A 47 -4.15 -18.12 -2.72
C HIS A 47 -2.85 -18.95 -2.71
N GLY A 48 -1.97 -18.75 -1.73
CA GLY A 48 -0.69 -19.46 -1.66
C GLY A 48 0.34 -19.00 -2.72
N ARG A 49 0.20 -17.76 -3.22
CA ARG A 49 1.13 -17.18 -4.20
C ARG A 49 2.42 -16.62 -3.57
N LEU A 50 2.48 -16.59 -2.25
CA LEU A 50 3.64 -16.17 -1.46
C LEU A 50 4.00 -17.30 -0.50
N ASP A 51 5.28 -17.63 -0.41
CA ASP A 51 5.79 -18.60 0.56
C ASP A 51 5.85 -17.95 1.94
N VAL A 52 5.02 -18.43 2.88
CA VAL A 52 4.87 -17.89 4.22
C VAL A 52 4.72 -19.01 5.26
N PRO A 53 5.11 -18.76 6.53
CA PRO A 53 5.12 -19.77 7.59
C PRO A 53 3.72 -19.96 8.21
N PHE A 54 2.76 -20.53 7.46
CA PHE A 54 1.44 -20.81 8.01
C PHE A 54 1.51 -21.62 9.33
N PRO A 55 0.60 -21.36 10.31
CA PRO A 55 -0.47 -20.38 10.29
C PRO A 55 0.06 -18.95 10.48
N ILE A 56 -0.56 -17.93 9.87
CA ILE A 56 -0.19 -16.51 10.01
C ILE A 56 -1.39 -15.69 10.49
N ILE A 57 -1.14 -14.54 11.12
CA ILE A 57 -2.12 -13.48 11.35
C ILE A 57 -1.88 -12.44 10.25
N PRO A 58 -2.78 -12.25 9.26
CA PRO A 58 -2.61 -11.24 8.22
C PRO A 58 -2.68 -9.80 8.74
N GLY A 59 -2.65 -8.82 7.80
CA GLY A 59 -2.75 -7.40 8.14
C GLY A 59 -1.39 -6.78 8.41
N HIS A 60 -0.67 -6.45 7.33
CA HIS A 60 0.67 -5.88 7.39
C HIS A 60 0.69 -4.36 7.55
N VAL A 61 -0.43 -3.66 7.29
CA VAL A 61 -0.57 -2.22 7.59
C VAL A 61 -1.72 -2.01 8.55
N SER A 62 -1.44 -1.36 9.66
CA SER A 62 -2.39 -1.16 10.74
C SER A 62 -2.18 0.18 11.44
N VAL A 63 -3.23 0.65 12.08
CA VAL A 63 -3.21 1.77 13.01
C VAL A 63 -3.75 1.27 14.34
N GLY A 64 -3.07 1.61 15.44
CA GLY A 64 -3.47 1.20 16.78
C GLY A 64 -3.19 2.27 17.81
N ILE A 65 -3.73 2.04 19.01
CA ILE A 65 -3.45 2.84 20.21
C ILE A 65 -2.43 2.07 21.04
N VAL A 66 -1.39 2.75 21.51
CA VAL A 66 -0.43 2.17 22.44
C VAL A 66 -1.14 1.85 23.75
N GLU A 67 -1.25 0.58 24.10
CA GLU A 67 -1.83 0.10 25.35
C GLU A 67 -0.77 0.00 26.43
N ALA A 68 0.42 -0.45 26.07
CA ALA A 68 1.54 -0.57 26.98
C ALA A 68 2.87 -0.43 26.22
N ALA A 69 3.89 0.10 26.90
CA ALA A 69 5.25 0.13 26.40
C ALA A 69 6.22 -0.21 27.54
N ARG A 70 7.28 -0.98 27.24
CA ARG A 70 8.29 -1.33 28.24
C ARG A 70 9.62 -0.66 27.94
N GLY A 71 10.13 0.10 28.90
CA GLY A 71 11.34 0.89 28.74
C GLY A 71 11.13 2.09 27.78
N ARG A 72 12.22 2.57 27.18
CA ARG A 72 12.13 3.68 26.24
C ARG A 72 11.72 3.16 24.85
N VAL A 73 10.54 3.55 24.41
CA VAL A 73 10.07 3.40 23.05
C VAL A 73 9.97 4.80 22.43
N ALA A 74 10.53 5.01 21.28
CA ALA A 74 10.54 6.31 20.61
C ALA A 74 10.36 6.13 19.09
N ASP A 75 9.87 7.19 18.45
CA ASP A 75 9.86 7.28 16.99
C ASP A 75 11.26 7.61 16.44
N ILE A 76 11.34 7.86 15.15
CA ILE A 76 12.62 8.12 14.47
C ILE A 76 13.21 9.50 14.85
N GLU A 77 12.40 10.43 15.31
CA GLU A 77 12.82 11.78 15.71
C GLU A 77 13.27 11.81 17.18
N GLY A 78 13.07 10.69 17.87
CA GLY A 78 13.43 10.52 19.28
C GLY A 78 12.32 10.88 20.25
N ASP A 79 11.14 11.22 19.74
CA ASP A 79 9.96 11.53 20.53
C ASP A 79 9.41 10.27 21.18
N ALA A 80 9.16 10.34 22.49
CA ALA A 80 8.67 9.21 23.24
C ALA A 80 7.28 8.78 22.77
N ILE A 81 7.12 7.49 22.50
CA ILE A 81 5.84 6.85 22.26
C ILE A 81 5.29 6.38 23.61
N LYS A 82 4.07 6.83 23.94
CA LYS A 82 3.44 6.65 25.23
C LYS A 82 2.10 5.96 25.09
N GLU A 83 1.62 5.40 26.20
CA GLU A 83 0.26 4.87 26.32
C GLU A 83 -0.77 5.94 25.90
N GLY A 84 -1.74 5.54 25.10
CA GLY A 84 -2.76 6.41 24.52
C GLY A 84 -2.38 7.07 23.18
N ASP A 85 -1.12 7.06 22.77
CA ASP A 85 -0.71 7.55 21.46
C ASP A 85 -1.31 6.68 20.33
N VAL A 86 -1.80 7.33 19.29
CA VAL A 86 -2.23 6.66 18.06
C VAL A 86 -1.03 6.54 17.14
N VAL A 87 -0.69 5.33 16.76
CA VAL A 87 0.50 5.05 15.95
C VAL A 87 0.18 4.15 14.77
N THR A 88 0.99 4.30 13.73
CA THR A 88 1.18 3.31 12.68
C THR A 88 2.64 2.87 12.66
N PHE A 89 2.97 1.82 11.93
CA PHE A 89 4.33 1.28 11.93
C PHE A 89 4.71 0.78 10.53
N LEU A 90 6.00 0.82 10.24
CA LEU A 90 6.53 0.13 9.05
C LEU A 90 6.42 -1.38 9.31
N ASP A 91 5.70 -2.07 8.44
CA ASP A 91 5.52 -3.52 8.47
C ASP A 91 6.84 -4.30 8.39
N VAL A 92 7.82 -3.75 7.68
CA VAL A 92 9.15 -4.33 7.55
C VAL A 92 9.93 -4.15 8.84
N HIS A 93 10.13 -5.24 9.54
CA HIS A 93 10.97 -5.36 10.72
C HIS A 93 12.17 -6.24 10.42
N GLU A 94 13.29 -6.04 11.10
CA GLU A 94 14.50 -6.86 10.97
C GLU A 94 15.15 -6.88 9.56
N THR A 95 15.38 -5.70 8.97
CA THR A 95 16.44 -5.63 7.96
C THR A 95 17.78 -5.77 8.68
N CYS A 96 18.66 -6.68 8.20
CA CYS A 96 19.84 -7.05 8.98
C CYS A 96 20.89 -5.94 9.11
N ASN A 97 20.81 -4.90 8.27
CA ASN A 97 21.78 -3.79 8.18
C ASN A 97 23.26 -4.24 8.12
N ASN A 98 23.50 -5.49 7.69
CA ASN A 98 24.82 -6.11 7.63
C ASN A 98 24.93 -7.10 6.46
N CYS A 99 24.39 -6.76 5.28
CA CYS A 99 24.54 -7.53 4.06
C CYS A 99 24.78 -6.60 2.87
N TYR A 100 25.15 -7.18 1.72
CA TYR A 100 25.38 -6.45 0.49
C TYR A 100 24.22 -5.51 0.13
N TYR A 101 22.98 -6.03 0.19
CA TYR A 101 21.80 -5.22 -0.15
C TYR A 101 21.55 -4.06 0.81
N CYS A 102 21.81 -4.25 2.11
CA CYS A 102 21.62 -3.17 3.08
C CYS A 102 22.73 -2.11 2.98
N LEU A 103 23.99 -2.53 2.86
CA LEU A 103 25.13 -1.62 3.02
C LEU A 103 25.70 -1.11 1.69
N VAL A 104 25.79 -1.96 0.68
CA VAL A 104 26.44 -1.63 -0.60
C VAL A 104 25.40 -1.18 -1.63
N ALA A 105 24.42 -2.03 -1.95
CA ALA A 105 23.36 -1.70 -2.89
C ALA A 105 22.37 -0.65 -2.37
N ARG A 106 22.34 -0.41 -1.05
CA ARG A 106 21.41 0.52 -0.36
C ARG A 106 19.94 0.24 -0.68
N GLN A 107 19.62 -1.03 -0.82
CA GLN A 107 18.27 -1.55 -1.09
C GLN A 107 17.82 -2.53 0.00
N PRO A 108 17.49 -2.04 1.21
CA PRO A 108 17.12 -2.89 2.34
C PRO A 108 15.84 -3.71 2.06
N THR A 109 15.02 -3.30 1.11
CA THR A 109 13.87 -4.08 0.62
C THR A 109 14.30 -5.43 0.01
N ARG A 110 15.57 -5.59 -0.37
CA ARG A 110 16.16 -6.84 -0.88
C ARG A 110 16.90 -7.64 0.18
N CYS A 111 16.88 -7.22 1.46
CA CYS A 111 17.53 -7.94 2.54
C CYS A 111 16.93 -9.35 2.70
N LEU A 112 17.79 -10.37 2.66
CA LEU A 112 17.36 -11.77 2.78
C LEU A 112 16.89 -12.15 4.19
N LYS A 113 17.26 -11.34 5.20
CA LYS A 113 16.82 -11.53 6.60
C LYS A 113 15.58 -10.69 6.95
N ARG A 114 14.98 -10.04 5.96
CA ARG A 114 13.82 -9.20 6.15
C ARG A 114 12.64 -9.99 6.71
N ARG A 115 12.03 -9.46 7.77
CA ARG A 115 10.78 -9.94 8.34
C ARG A 115 9.68 -8.89 8.14
N VAL A 116 8.45 -9.35 7.99
CA VAL A 116 7.32 -8.47 7.70
C VAL A 116 6.13 -8.89 8.56
N TYR A 117 5.59 -7.96 9.33
CA TYR A 117 4.35 -8.16 10.07
C TYR A 117 3.22 -8.58 9.14
N GLY A 118 2.38 -9.48 9.60
CA GLY A 118 1.24 -9.96 8.81
C GLY A 118 1.59 -10.88 7.64
N ILE A 119 2.88 -11.15 7.39
CA ILE A 119 3.34 -11.94 6.23
C ILE A 119 4.33 -13.04 6.65
N SER A 120 5.48 -12.67 7.23
CA SER A 120 6.60 -13.59 7.42
C SER A 120 6.81 -14.09 8.85
N TYR A 121 5.88 -13.77 9.73
CA TYR A 121 5.81 -14.32 11.09
C TYR A 121 4.67 -15.33 11.19
N SER A 122 4.91 -16.45 11.89
CA SER A 122 3.86 -17.40 12.20
C SER A 122 2.93 -16.85 13.32
N ALA A 123 1.67 -17.23 13.31
CA ALA A 123 0.76 -17.00 14.43
C ALA A 123 1.22 -17.70 15.71
N ASN A 124 2.08 -18.72 15.60
CA ASN A 124 2.72 -19.38 16.75
C ASN A 124 3.80 -18.52 17.40
N ASP A 125 4.32 -17.50 16.70
CA ASP A 125 5.30 -16.53 17.22
C ASP A 125 4.62 -15.42 18.04
N GLY A 126 3.28 -15.31 18.03
CA GLY A 126 2.47 -14.35 18.76
C GLY A 126 1.70 -13.37 17.88
N LEU A 127 1.34 -12.24 18.47
CA LEU A 127 0.49 -11.18 17.87
C LEU A 127 1.28 -10.31 16.86
N LEU A 128 1.69 -10.89 15.72
CA LEU A 128 2.59 -10.26 14.75
C LEU A 128 1.89 -9.97 13.39
N GLY A 129 0.60 -9.66 13.45
CA GLY A 129 -0.23 -9.22 12.33
C GLY A 129 -1.42 -8.41 12.81
N GLY A 130 -1.96 -7.56 11.95
CA GLY A 130 -2.95 -6.57 12.34
C GLY A 130 -4.39 -7.07 12.42
N TRP A 131 -4.70 -8.27 11.87
CA TRP A 131 -6.03 -8.85 12.02
C TRP A 131 -6.18 -9.50 13.39
N ALA A 132 -5.82 -8.75 14.43
CA ALA A 132 -5.89 -9.12 15.81
C ALA A 132 -6.29 -7.93 16.69
N GLU A 133 -6.94 -8.19 17.83
CA GLU A 133 -7.30 -7.15 18.80
C GLU A 133 -6.09 -6.38 19.33
N ALA A 134 -4.93 -7.04 19.38
CA ALA A 134 -3.68 -6.42 19.77
C ALA A 134 -2.53 -6.82 18.83
N ILE A 135 -1.53 -5.94 18.69
CA ILE A 135 -0.32 -6.17 17.90
C ILE A 135 0.90 -5.96 18.80
N TRP A 136 1.77 -6.96 18.85
CA TRP A 136 3.04 -6.86 19.57
C TRP A 136 4.09 -6.18 18.71
N MET A 137 4.43 -4.94 19.06
CA MET A 137 5.55 -4.22 18.48
C MET A 137 6.85 -4.70 19.15
N LYS A 138 7.63 -5.49 18.42
CA LYS A 138 8.95 -5.97 18.87
C LYS A 138 9.92 -4.79 19.00
N PRO A 139 10.99 -4.92 19.81
CA PRO A 139 12.01 -3.87 19.89
C PRO A 139 12.57 -3.52 18.50
N GLY A 140 12.72 -2.22 18.24
CA GLY A 140 13.27 -1.73 16.96
C GLY A 140 12.27 -1.58 15.81
N VAL A 141 11.00 -1.94 15.98
CA VAL A 141 9.95 -1.62 15.01
C VAL A 141 9.85 -0.11 14.85
N LYS A 142 9.81 0.35 13.60
CA LYS A 142 9.73 1.77 13.28
C LYS A 142 8.27 2.22 13.31
N MET A 143 7.90 2.91 14.36
CA MET A 143 6.57 3.50 14.56
C MET A 143 6.57 4.98 14.19
N VAL A 144 5.43 5.48 13.76
CA VAL A 144 5.14 6.90 13.53
C VAL A 144 3.89 7.26 14.29
N LYS A 145 3.96 8.31 15.11
CA LYS A 145 2.79 8.89 15.76
C LYS A 145 1.93 9.58 14.71
N LEU A 146 0.65 9.27 14.71
CA LEU A 146 -0.30 10.04 13.93
C LEU A 146 -0.70 11.30 14.72
N PRO A 147 -0.75 12.46 14.07
CA PRO A 147 -1.20 13.69 14.72
C PRO A 147 -2.61 13.52 15.30
N PRO A 148 -2.90 14.10 16.49
CA PRO A 148 -4.21 13.92 17.15
C PRO A 148 -5.41 14.37 16.29
N GLU A 149 -5.20 15.36 15.43
CA GLU A 149 -6.20 15.90 14.50
C GLU A 149 -6.44 15.00 13.27
N LEU A 150 -5.51 14.09 12.97
CA LEU A 150 -5.67 13.18 11.83
C LEU A 150 -6.61 12.02 12.19
N ASN A 151 -7.71 11.93 11.47
CA ASN A 151 -8.54 10.73 11.57
C ASN A 151 -7.75 9.49 11.10
N PRO A 152 -7.55 8.48 11.95
CA PRO A 152 -6.77 7.29 11.61
C PRO A 152 -7.26 6.57 10.33
N LYS A 153 -8.56 6.69 10.03
CA LYS A 153 -9.17 6.15 8.82
C LYS A 153 -8.59 6.78 7.54
N THR A 154 -8.05 8.00 7.62
CA THR A 154 -7.40 8.67 6.48
C THR A 154 -6.11 7.95 6.08
N PHE A 155 -5.27 7.59 7.06
CA PHE A 155 -4.05 6.84 6.80
C PHE A 155 -4.36 5.43 6.29
N ILE A 156 -5.22 4.68 7.00
CA ILE A 156 -5.52 3.29 6.61
C ILE A 156 -6.29 3.21 5.28
N GLY A 157 -7.01 4.26 4.89
CA GLY A 157 -7.67 4.34 3.60
C GLY A 157 -6.70 4.23 2.43
N GLY A 158 -5.56 4.88 2.52
CA GLY A 158 -4.47 4.67 1.55
C GLY A 158 -3.67 3.40 1.84
N GLY A 159 -3.42 3.10 3.13
CA GLY A 159 -2.75 1.88 3.60
C GLY A 159 -1.40 1.63 2.94
N CYS A 160 -1.12 0.37 2.53
CA CYS A 160 0.10 0.01 1.79
C CYS A 160 0.22 0.76 0.46
N GLY A 161 -0.91 1.16 -0.11
CA GLY A 161 -0.97 1.94 -1.33
C GLY A 161 -0.29 3.30 -1.21
N LEU A 162 -0.30 3.94 -0.02
CA LEU A 162 0.41 5.22 0.19
C LEU A 162 1.91 5.07 -0.03
N VAL A 163 2.51 4.10 0.63
CA VAL A 163 3.97 3.92 0.64
C VAL A 163 4.46 3.47 -0.74
N THR A 164 3.74 2.53 -1.35
CA THR A 164 4.03 2.03 -2.70
C THR A 164 3.86 3.13 -3.75
N ALA A 165 2.78 3.90 -3.67
CA ALA A 165 2.51 4.99 -4.61
C ALA A 165 3.55 6.11 -4.51
N LEU A 166 3.93 6.51 -3.29
CA LEU A 166 4.97 7.53 -3.12
C LEU A 166 6.30 7.06 -3.70
N HIS A 167 6.69 5.80 -3.46
CA HIS A 167 7.88 5.22 -4.08
C HIS A 167 7.78 5.22 -5.61
N ALA A 168 6.65 4.81 -6.17
CA ALA A 168 6.46 4.80 -7.63
C ALA A 168 6.53 6.21 -8.23
N VAL A 169 5.90 7.20 -7.57
CA VAL A 169 5.95 8.61 -8.02
C VAL A 169 7.38 9.17 -7.91
N ASP A 170 8.09 8.93 -6.81
CA ASP A 170 9.50 9.34 -6.68
C ASP A 170 10.37 8.76 -7.82
N MET A 171 10.15 7.48 -8.18
CA MET A 171 10.89 6.84 -9.27
C MET A 171 10.62 7.44 -10.65
N THR A 172 9.52 8.17 -10.83
CA THR A 172 9.27 8.92 -12.08
C THR A 172 10.20 10.11 -12.24
N GLU A 173 10.77 10.62 -11.14
CA GLU A 173 11.56 11.86 -11.16
C GLU A 173 10.77 13.02 -11.80
N LEU A 174 9.48 13.09 -11.44
CA LEU A 174 8.51 14.00 -12.03
C LEU A 174 8.93 15.46 -11.88
N LYS A 175 8.95 16.17 -12.99
CA LYS A 175 9.17 17.61 -13.01
C LYS A 175 7.83 18.35 -13.07
N LEU A 176 7.79 19.53 -12.46
CA LEU A 176 6.61 20.41 -12.47
C LEU A 176 6.09 20.61 -13.90
N GLY A 177 4.83 20.32 -14.12
CA GLY A 177 4.15 20.48 -15.41
C GLY A 177 4.26 19.27 -16.36
N GLU A 178 5.05 18.23 -16.03
CA GLU A 178 5.09 17.00 -16.82
C GLU A 178 3.74 16.26 -16.76
N SER A 179 3.46 15.51 -17.83
CA SER A 179 2.26 14.70 -17.96
C SER A 179 2.48 13.27 -17.43
N VAL A 180 1.47 12.74 -16.72
CA VAL A 180 1.54 11.40 -16.12
C VAL A 180 0.27 10.61 -16.46
N ALA A 181 0.42 9.34 -16.85
CA ALA A 181 -0.68 8.40 -16.89
C ALA A 181 -0.52 7.36 -15.78
N VAL A 182 -1.59 7.08 -15.03
CA VAL A 182 -1.65 6.03 -14.01
C VAL A 182 -2.59 4.95 -14.50
N LEU A 183 -2.08 3.74 -14.70
CA LEU A 183 -2.83 2.57 -15.14
C LEU A 183 -3.24 1.75 -13.91
N GLY A 184 -4.52 1.75 -13.58
CA GLY A 184 -5.10 1.09 -12.42
C GLY A 184 -5.83 2.08 -11.51
N ALA A 185 -7.10 1.79 -11.21
CA ALA A 185 -7.97 2.60 -10.34
C ALA A 185 -8.19 1.95 -8.95
N GLY A 186 -7.30 1.07 -8.52
CA GLY A 186 -7.25 0.50 -7.17
C GLY A 186 -6.59 1.44 -6.16
N PRO A 187 -6.47 1.07 -4.88
CA PRO A 187 -5.93 1.94 -3.82
C PRO A 187 -4.52 2.47 -4.11
N VAL A 188 -3.64 1.64 -4.72
CA VAL A 188 -2.30 2.08 -5.16
C VAL A 188 -2.41 3.12 -6.25
N GLY A 189 -3.21 2.87 -7.30
CA GLY A 189 -3.39 3.81 -8.41
C GLY A 189 -4.00 5.13 -7.96
N GLN A 190 -5.02 5.11 -7.10
CA GLN A 190 -5.61 6.31 -6.50
C GLN A 190 -4.57 7.13 -5.73
N SER A 191 -3.72 6.48 -4.94
CA SER A 191 -2.64 7.15 -4.21
C SER A 191 -1.54 7.66 -5.15
N CYS A 192 -1.23 6.96 -6.26
CA CYS A 192 -0.34 7.46 -7.31
C CYS A 192 -0.88 8.75 -7.94
N VAL A 193 -2.18 8.80 -8.25
CA VAL A 193 -2.84 10.02 -8.75
C VAL A 193 -2.71 11.15 -7.73
N ALA A 194 -3.01 10.88 -6.44
CA ALA A 194 -2.90 11.90 -5.40
C ALA A 194 -1.48 12.47 -5.30
N PHE A 195 -0.46 11.60 -5.21
CA PHE A 195 0.93 12.06 -5.07
C PHE A 195 1.49 12.69 -6.34
N ALA A 196 1.16 12.19 -7.54
CA ALA A 196 1.54 12.86 -8.78
C ALA A 196 0.93 14.26 -8.88
N SER A 197 -0.34 14.42 -8.50
CA SER A 197 -1.00 15.74 -8.39
C SER A 197 -0.28 16.66 -7.40
N LEU A 198 0.09 16.17 -6.21
CA LEU A 198 0.83 16.93 -5.20
C LEU A 198 2.27 17.25 -5.64
N SER A 199 2.85 16.44 -6.52
CA SER A 199 4.19 16.65 -7.11
C SER A 199 4.17 17.61 -8.31
N GLY A 200 3.00 18.13 -8.69
CA GLY A 200 2.88 19.15 -9.74
C GLY A 200 2.77 18.59 -11.16
N ALA A 201 2.21 17.41 -11.34
CA ALA A 201 1.83 16.91 -12.66
C ALA A 201 0.93 17.92 -13.36
N GLY A 202 1.23 18.25 -14.64
CA GLY A 202 0.42 19.15 -15.45
C GLY A 202 -0.81 18.46 -15.99
N GLU A 203 -0.63 17.45 -16.85
CA GLU A 203 -1.70 16.58 -17.30
C GLU A 203 -1.62 15.25 -16.56
N LEU A 204 -2.66 14.87 -15.82
CA LEU A 204 -2.70 13.66 -15.00
C LEU A 204 -3.87 12.78 -15.39
N ILE A 205 -3.58 11.70 -16.09
CA ILE A 205 -4.57 10.81 -16.71
C ILE A 205 -4.69 9.53 -15.90
N ALA A 206 -5.87 9.24 -15.34
CA ALA A 206 -6.15 7.96 -14.71
C ALA A 206 -6.84 7.01 -15.71
N VAL A 207 -6.31 5.80 -15.87
CA VAL A 207 -6.87 4.75 -16.73
C VAL A 207 -7.31 3.57 -15.88
N GLY A 208 -8.56 3.15 -15.96
CA GLY A 208 -9.05 2.07 -15.11
C GLY A 208 -10.51 1.72 -15.31
N ALA A 209 -11.03 0.96 -14.36
CA ALA A 209 -12.44 0.57 -14.21
C ALA A 209 -12.71 0.20 -12.74
N PRO A 210 -13.98 0.19 -12.30
CA PRO A 210 -15.17 0.73 -12.97
C PRO A 210 -15.21 2.28 -12.95
N ASN A 211 -16.24 2.88 -13.56
CA ASN A 211 -16.33 4.33 -13.74
C ASN A 211 -16.42 5.13 -12.43
N ASP A 212 -17.01 4.58 -11.37
CA ASP A 212 -17.04 5.20 -10.03
C ASP A 212 -15.62 5.39 -9.45
N ARG A 213 -14.71 4.45 -9.70
CA ARG A 213 -13.29 4.58 -9.31
C ARG A 213 -12.56 5.63 -10.15
N LEU A 214 -12.96 5.83 -11.40
CA LEU A 214 -12.41 6.91 -12.22
C LEU A 214 -12.91 8.27 -11.76
N GLU A 215 -14.17 8.38 -11.34
CA GLU A 215 -14.68 9.60 -10.72
C GLU A 215 -13.94 9.89 -9.40
N PHE A 216 -13.67 8.85 -8.62
CA PHE A 216 -12.83 8.99 -7.43
C PHE A 216 -11.40 9.48 -7.77
N ALA A 217 -10.81 9.00 -8.87
CA ALA A 217 -9.50 9.47 -9.34
C ALA A 217 -9.50 10.97 -9.68
N ARG A 218 -10.60 11.52 -10.20
CA ARG A 218 -10.75 12.98 -10.39
C ARG A 218 -10.65 13.73 -9.06
N ARG A 219 -11.31 13.24 -8.03
CA ARG A 219 -11.25 13.82 -6.68
C ARG A 219 -9.84 13.68 -6.06
N MET A 220 -9.10 12.62 -6.43
CA MET A 220 -7.68 12.47 -6.07
C MET A 220 -6.76 13.39 -6.86
N GLY A 221 -7.24 14.03 -7.93
CA GLY A 221 -6.51 15.05 -8.68
C GLY A 221 -6.21 14.72 -10.13
N ALA A 222 -6.81 13.66 -10.71
CA ALA A 222 -6.71 13.39 -12.13
C ALA A 222 -7.38 14.51 -12.95
N THR A 223 -6.70 15.01 -13.97
CA THR A 223 -7.24 16.01 -14.90
C THR A 223 -8.11 15.36 -15.96
N ALA A 224 -7.79 14.11 -16.32
CA ALA A 224 -8.55 13.31 -17.27
C ALA A 224 -8.66 11.84 -16.79
N THR A 225 -9.70 11.16 -17.24
CA THR A 225 -9.92 9.72 -16.94
C THR A 225 -10.30 8.98 -18.22
N LEU A 226 -9.80 7.76 -18.36
CA LEU A 226 -10.07 6.87 -19.48
C LEU A 226 -10.54 5.50 -18.98
N SER A 227 -11.76 5.11 -19.36
CA SER A 227 -12.32 3.80 -19.00
C SER A 227 -11.66 2.67 -19.77
N LEU A 228 -11.52 1.49 -19.12
CA LEU A 228 -11.12 0.26 -19.80
C LEU A 228 -12.17 -0.28 -20.78
N GLU A 229 -13.40 0.24 -20.74
CA GLU A 229 -14.45 -0.05 -21.74
C GLU A 229 -14.11 0.55 -23.12
N ILE A 230 -13.28 1.61 -23.14
CA ILE A 230 -12.75 2.19 -24.37
C ILE A 230 -11.64 1.29 -24.92
N PRO A 231 -11.63 0.96 -26.22
CA PRO A 231 -10.57 0.15 -26.82
C PRO A 231 -9.16 0.72 -26.60
N PRO A 232 -8.11 -0.11 -26.45
CA PRO A 232 -6.74 0.35 -26.20
C PRO A 232 -6.24 1.38 -27.22
N GLN A 233 -6.57 1.21 -28.48
CA GLN A 233 -6.16 2.14 -29.54
C GLN A 233 -6.81 3.52 -29.36
N GLU A 234 -8.08 3.58 -29.02
CA GLU A 234 -8.79 4.84 -28.78
C GLU A 234 -8.28 5.54 -27.50
N ARG A 235 -7.90 4.76 -26.46
CA ARG A 235 -7.25 5.32 -25.27
C ARG A 235 -5.89 5.94 -25.63
N LEU A 236 -5.09 5.29 -26.49
CA LEU A 236 -3.83 5.83 -26.98
C LEU A 236 -4.04 7.14 -27.72
N GLU A 237 -5.02 7.21 -28.59
CA GLU A 237 -5.36 8.42 -29.33
C GLU A 237 -5.85 9.54 -28.41
N ALA A 238 -6.63 9.20 -27.38
CA ALA A 238 -7.08 10.16 -26.37
C ALA A 238 -5.89 10.76 -25.60
N VAL A 239 -4.95 9.92 -25.14
CA VAL A 239 -3.72 10.36 -24.46
C VAL A 239 -2.90 11.27 -25.41
N ARG A 240 -2.75 10.90 -26.67
CA ARG A 240 -2.03 11.73 -27.65
C ARG A 240 -2.69 13.09 -27.82
N ARG A 241 -4.02 13.16 -27.93
CA ARG A 241 -4.74 14.46 -28.03
C ARG A 241 -4.45 15.35 -26.82
N LEU A 242 -4.47 14.78 -25.59
CA LEU A 242 -4.19 15.51 -24.35
C LEU A 242 -2.73 15.97 -24.22
N THR A 243 -1.81 15.32 -24.94
CA THR A 243 -0.37 15.56 -24.83
C THR A 243 0.28 16.12 -26.11
N GLY A 244 -0.50 16.77 -26.96
CA GLY A 244 -0.03 17.37 -28.20
C GLY A 244 0.60 16.38 -29.20
N GLY A 245 0.05 15.16 -29.27
CA GLY A 245 0.47 14.09 -30.20
C GLY A 245 1.60 13.20 -29.69
N ARG A 246 2.26 13.53 -28.58
CA ARG A 246 3.52 12.89 -28.14
C ARG A 246 3.33 11.64 -27.29
N GLY A 247 2.32 11.59 -26.42
CA GLY A 247 2.20 10.69 -25.28
C GLY A 247 2.66 11.35 -23.97
N VAL A 248 2.51 10.68 -22.83
CA VAL A 248 2.84 11.23 -21.52
C VAL A 248 4.34 11.14 -21.20
N ASP A 249 4.83 12.01 -20.32
CA ASP A 249 6.23 12.01 -19.85
C ASP A 249 6.55 10.80 -18.98
N ALA A 250 5.59 10.37 -18.17
CA ALA A 250 5.73 9.18 -17.32
C ALA A 250 4.45 8.36 -17.28
N VAL A 251 4.60 7.03 -17.16
CA VAL A 251 3.50 6.10 -16.89
C VAL A 251 3.79 5.32 -15.63
N ILE A 252 2.80 5.21 -14.74
CA ILE A 252 2.85 4.34 -13.57
C ILE A 252 1.85 3.21 -13.78
N GLU A 253 2.34 1.99 -13.91
CA GLU A 253 1.53 0.78 -13.96
C GLU A 253 1.27 0.32 -12.52
N ALA A 254 0.00 0.37 -12.07
CA ALA A 254 -0.45 0.06 -10.72
C ALA A 254 -1.66 -0.91 -10.70
N SER A 255 -1.91 -1.61 -11.80
CA SER A 255 -3.04 -2.52 -11.94
C SER A 255 -2.68 -3.98 -11.67
N GLY A 256 -1.43 -4.36 -11.95
CA GLY A 256 -0.96 -5.74 -11.92
C GLY A 256 -1.43 -6.60 -13.11
N ALA A 257 -2.08 -6.02 -14.10
CA ALA A 257 -2.41 -6.74 -15.33
C ALA A 257 -1.21 -6.73 -16.29
N PRO A 258 -0.74 -7.89 -16.80
CA PRO A 258 0.39 -7.93 -17.73
C PRO A 258 0.20 -7.03 -18.95
N GLU A 259 -1.00 -6.98 -19.51
CA GLU A 259 -1.34 -6.12 -20.67
C GLU A 259 -1.24 -4.63 -20.36
N ALA A 260 -1.35 -4.22 -19.10
CA ALA A 260 -1.17 -2.82 -18.72
C ALA A 260 0.30 -2.39 -18.85
N VAL A 261 1.26 -3.31 -18.67
CA VAL A 261 2.68 -3.04 -18.92
C VAL A 261 2.89 -2.71 -20.40
N LYS A 262 2.32 -3.53 -21.30
CA LYS A 262 2.38 -3.25 -22.75
C LYS A 262 1.75 -1.91 -23.08
N GLN A 263 0.56 -1.64 -22.55
CA GLN A 263 -0.12 -0.37 -22.76
C GLN A 263 0.71 0.82 -22.23
N ALA A 264 1.40 0.67 -21.10
CA ALA A 264 2.28 1.71 -20.57
C ALA A 264 3.39 2.10 -21.55
N LEU A 265 3.98 1.10 -22.25
CA LEU A 265 4.99 1.32 -23.27
C LEU A 265 4.45 2.06 -24.51
N ASP A 266 3.17 1.88 -24.82
CA ASP A 266 2.53 2.57 -25.94
C ASP A 266 2.16 4.03 -25.61
N LEU A 267 1.71 4.26 -24.35
CA LEU A 267 1.25 5.58 -23.90
C LEU A 267 2.37 6.58 -23.60
N VAL A 268 3.54 6.09 -23.18
CA VAL A 268 4.67 6.94 -22.86
C VAL A 268 5.27 7.56 -24.14
N ARG A 269 5.70 8.82 -24.07
CA ARG A 269 6.41 9.48 -25.20
C ARG A 269 7.81 8.93 -25.41
N ASP A 270 8.43 9.29 -26.52
CA ASP A 270 9.85 9.06 -26.75
C ASP A 270 10.68 9.77 -25.65
N GLY A 271 11.69 9.08 -25.11
CA GLY A 271 12.50 9.55 -23.98
C GLY A 271 11.73 9.64 -22.65
N GLY A 272 10.57 8.99 -22.53
CA GLY A 272 9.78 8.98 -21.29
C GLY A 272 10.13 7.84 -20.35
N ARG A 273 9.37 7.71 -19.26
CA ARG A 273 9.65 6.78 -18.16
C ARG A 273 8.44 5.92 -17.85
N VAL A 274 8.64 4.61 -17.63
CA VAL A 274 7.60 3.68 -17.23
C VAL A 274 7.99 3.05 -15.90
N ILE A 275 7.13 3.17 -14.89
CA ILE A 275 7.30 2.58 -13.57
C ILE A 275 6.30 1.44 -13.41
N VAL A 276 6.79 0.22 -13.20
CA VAL A 276 5.95 -0.97 -13.00
C VAL A 276 5.91 -1.28 -11.50
N CYS A 277 4.80 -1.01 -10.85
CA CYS A 277 4.57 -1.29 -9.43
C CYS A 277 3.40 -2.24 -9.15
N GLY A 278 2.53 -2.48 -10.13
CA GLY A 278 1.37 -3.37 -9.96
C GLY A 278 1.71 -4.85 -9.98
N GLN A 279 2.85 -5.23 -10.55
CA GLN A 279 3.31 -6.63 -10.63
C GLN A 279 3.93 -7.10 -9.31
N TYR A 280 3.13 -7.08 -8.23
CA TYR A 280 3.61 -7.46 -6.90
C TYR A 280 3.87 -8.96 -6.78
N THR A 281 3.03 -9.79 -7.44
CA THR A 281 3.20 -11.24 -7.59
C THR A 281 3.19 -11.58 -9.08
N ASP A 282 3.56 -12.82 -9.41
CA ASP A 282 3.50 -13.32 -10.79
C ASP A 282 2.04 -13.42 -11.27
N ASN A 283 1.70 -12.59 -12.24
CA ASN A 283 0.41 -12.60 -12.95
C ASN A 283 0.55 -13.06 -14.41
N GLY A 284 1.69 -13.62 -14.77
CA GLY A 284 2.01 -14.12 -16.10
C GLY A 284 2.80 -13.13 -16.95
N PRO A 285 3.32 -13.63 -18.10
CA PRO A 285 4.12 -12.84 -19.04
C PRO A 285 3.25 -11.94 -19.93
N VAL A 286 3.88 -10.93 -20.53
CA VAL A 286 3.33 -10.12 -21.62
C VAL A 286 4.35 -10.02 -22.75
N GLU A 287 3.88 -10.07 -23.98
CA GLU A 287 4.72 -9.89 -25.15
C GLU A 287 4.88 -8.40 -25.48
N ILE A 288 6.11 -7.97 -25.65
CA ILE A 288 6.48 -6.62 -26.07
C ILE A 288 7.30 -6.64 -27.37
N HIS A 289 7.27 -5.54 -28.12
CA HIS A 289 8.10 -5.38 -29.33
C HIS A 289 9.31 -4.50 -28.99
N PRO A 290 10.51 -5.09 -28.72
CA PRO A 290 11.66 -4.33 -28.18
C PRO A 290 12.08 -3.16 -29.04
N HIS A 291 12.07 -3.30 -30.38
CA HIS A 291 12.47 -2.21 -31.26
C HIS A 291 11.51 -1.01 -31.18
N TRP A 292 10.19 -1.25 -31.32
CA TRP A 292 9.21 -0.18 -31.41
C TRP A 292 8.82 0.40 -30.07
N GLN A 293 8.75 -0.44 -29.01
CA GLN A 293 8.25 -0.04 -27.69
C GLN A 293 9.35 0.40 -26.74
N LEU A 294 10.61 0.01 -26.97
CA LEU A 294 11.74 0.33 -26.08
C LEU A 294 12.82 1.14 -26.82
N ASN A 295 13.55 0.46 -27.71
CA ASN A 295 14.80 0.98 -28.25
C ASN A 295 14.58 2.25 -29.08
N ARG A 296 13.66 2.23 -30.04
CA ARG A 296 13.33 3.39 -30.89
C ARG A 296 12.80 4.57 -30.07
N LYS A 297 11.99 4.31 -29.05
CA LYS A 297 11.43 5.33 -28.16
C LYS A 297 12.45 5.85 -27.13
N HIS A 298 13.56 5.17 -26.95
CA HIS A 298 14.60 5.55 -25.99
C HIS A 298 14.05 5.76 -24.58
N ILE A 299 13.18 4.88 -24.10
CA ILE A 299 12.50 4.99 -22.82
C ILE A 299 13.24 4.28 -21.69
N GLU A 300 12.94 4.68 -20.46
CA GLU A 300 13.36 3.99 -19.25
C GLU A 300 12.21 3.14 -18.68
N ILE A 301 12.50 1.91 -18.29
CA ILE A 301 11.57 1.05 -17.54
C ILE A 301 12.19 0.74 -16.20
N LYS A 302 11.45 1.04 -15.12
CA LYS A 302 11.91 0.81 -13.74
C LYS A 302 10.90 -0.06 -13.00
N GLY A 303 11.36 -1.18 -12.41
CA GLY A 303 10.56 -1.99 -11.49
C GLY A 303 10.50 -1.34 -10.10
N CYS A 304 9.30 -1.23 -9.54
CA CYS A 304 9.07 -0.71 -8.20
C CYS A 304 8.46 -1.81 -7.31
N TRP A 305 9.24 -2.36 -6.37
CA TRP A 305 8.76 -3.41 -5.48
C TRP A 305 9.21 -3.17 -4.04
N GLY A 306 8.25 -3.10 -3.13
CA GLY A 306 8.47 -2.77 -1.73
C GLY A 306 8.77 -1.28 -1.52
N ALA A 307 8.87 -0.87 -0.27
CA ALA A 307 9.13 0.50 0.11
C ALA A 307 10.14 0.55 1.26
N ARG A 308 10.84 1.68 1.37
CA ARG A 308 11.76 1.98 2.46
C ARG A 308 11.08 2.83 3.53
N TYR A 309 11.78 2.98 4.66
CA TYR A 309 11.28 3.80 5.76
C TYR A 309 11.04 5.26 5.36
N ASP A 310 11.91 5.84 4.52
CA ASP A 310 11.75 7.22 4.04
C ASP A 310 10.44 7.43 3.27
N HIS A 311 10.01 6.46 2.46
CA HIS A 311 8.70 6.51 1.81
C HIS A 311 7.56 6.40 2.83
N PHE A 312 7.69 5.52 3.83
CA PHE A 312 6.69 5.35 4.87
C PHE A 312 6.51 6.62 5.70
N HIS A 313 7.59 7.19 6.21
CA HIS A 313 7.59 8.42 7.00
C HIS A 313 6.97 9.59 6.22
N ARG A 314 7.42 9.81 4.99
CA ARG A 314 6.89 10.87 4.11
C ARG A 314 5.41 10.65 3.77
N ALA A 315 5.01 9.41 3.50
CA ALA A 315 3.61 9.09 3.21
C ALA A 315 2.71 9.41 4.40
N ALA A 316 3.12 9.09 5.63
CA ALA A 316 2.40 9.43 6.85
C ALA A 316 2.28 10.95 7.01
N ALA A 317 3.38 11.69 6.86
CA ALA A 317 3.41 13.14 6.95
C ALA A 317 2.54 13.83 5.88
N LEU A 318 2.61 13.36 4.62
CA LEU A 318 1.80 13.89 3.53
C LEU A 318 0.31 13.60 3.74
N THR A 319 -0.02 12.41 4.26
CA THR A 319 -1.41 12.07 4.57
C THR A 319 -1.95 12.96 5.71
N ALA A 320 -1.15 13.21 6.73
CA ALA A 320 -1.52 14.14 7.80
C ALA A 320 -1.77 15.57 7.25
N ARG A 321 -0.89 16.06 6.36
CA ARG A 321 -0.96 17.40 5.81
C ARG A 321 -2.07 17.61 4.78
N TYR A 322 -2.35 16.60 3.96
CA TYR A 322 -3.22 16.73 2.79
C TYR A 322 -4.48 15.85 2.85
N GLY A 323 -4.69 15.11 3.94
CA GLY A 323 -5.81 14.18 4.08
C GLY A 323 -7.19 14.81 3.95
N GLU A 324 -7.33 16.09 4.32
CA GLU A 324 -8.58 16.83 4.10
C GLU A 324 -8.81 17.25 2.64
N ARG A 325 -7.74 17.35 1.84
CA ARG A 325 -7.81 17.72 0.42
C ARG A 325 -7.85 16.51 -0.52
N LYS A 326 -7.38 15.36 -0.04
CA LYS A 326 -7.32 14.11 -0.78
C LYS A 326 -8.16 13.07 -0.03
N PRO A 327 -9.24 12.56 -0.61
CA PRO A 327 -10.26 11.80 0.11
C PRO A 327 -9.84 10.36 0.43
N TRP A 328 -8.61 10.10 0.91
CA TRP A 328 -8.16 8.75 1.28
C TRP A 328 -9.11 8.06 2.27
N ARG A 329 -9.67 8.81 3.24
CA ARG A 329 -10.63 8.28 4.20
C ARG A 329 -11.84 7.63 3.55
N GLU A 330 -12.30 8.19 2.43
CA GLU A 330 -13.47 7.71 1.70
C GLU A 330 -13.18 6.46 0.85
N MET A 331 -11.91 6.09 0.65
CA MET A 331 -11.57 4.81 0.02
C MET A 331 -12.00 3.62 0.86
N VAL A 332 -12.10 3.78 2.19
CA VAL A 332 -12.61 2.74 3.07
C VAL A 332 -14.13 2.63 2.88
N SER A 333 -14.54 1.73 2.00
CA SER A 333 -15.95 1.46 1.71
C SER A 333 -16.59 0.60 2.79
N ASP A 334 -15.86 -0.40 3.32
CA ASP A 334 -16.37 -1.39 4.25
C ASP A 334 -15.43 -1.60 5.43
N ALA A 335 -16.00 -1.73 6.63
CA ALA A 335 -15.32 -2.09 7.85
C ALA A 335 -15.91 -3.40 8.41
N PHE A 336 -15.02 -4.36 8.65
CA PHE A 336 -15.37 -5.71 9.08
C PHE A 336 -14.81 -5.99 10.49
N THR A 337 -15.47 -6.85 11.24
CA THR A 337 -14.94 -7.41 12.49
C THR A 337 -14.07 -8.64 12.21
N LEU A 338 -13.40 -9.18 13.24
CA LEU A 338 -12.59 -10.40 13.09
C LEU A 338 -13.42 -11.59 12.61
N ASP A 339 -14.65 -11.75 13.11
CA ASP A 339 -15.56 -12.83 12.69
C ASP A 339 -15.95 -12.72 11.20
N SER A 340 -15.89 -11.53 10.65
CA SER A 340 -16.20 -11.23 9.25
C SER A 340 -14.96 -11.18 8.34
N ALA A 341 -13.78 -11.58 8.82
CA ALA A 341 -12.52 -11.49 8.06
C ALA A 341 -12.57 -12.23 6.71
N ASN A 342 -13.27 -13.37 6.65
CA ASN A 342 -13.49 -14.09 5.38
C ASN A 342 -14.33 -13.29 4.37
N ALA A 343 -15.29 -12.52 4.84
CA ALA A 343 -16.09 -11.64 3.98
C ALA A 343 -15.28 -10.44 3.52
N ALA A 344 -14.44 -9.87 4.39
CA ALA A 344 -13.53 -8.78 4.05
C ALA A 344 -12.54 -9.19 2.93
N LEU A 345 -11.99 -10.39 3.02
CA LEU A 345 -11.09 -10.92 2.00
C LEU A 345 -11.79 -11.07 0.64
N ARG A 346 -13.02 -11.64 0.65
CA ARG A 346 -13.83 -11.75 -0.57
C ARG A 346 -14.17 -10.38 -1.17
N ALA A 347 -14.52 -9.39 -0.37
CA ALA A 347 -14.86 -8.05 -0.86
C ALA A 347 -13.70 -7.40 -1.65
N VAL A 348 -12.44 -7.68 -1.26
CA VAL A 348 -11.25 -7.23 -2.00
C VAL A 348 -11.02 -8.08 -3.24
N GLU A 349 -11.15 -9.40 -3.16
CA GLU A 349 -10.98 -10.33 -4.27
C GLU A 349 -11.98 -10.07 -5.39
N ASP A 350 -13.27 -9.92 -5.03
CA ASP A 350 -14.38 -9.64 -5.95
C ASP A 350 -14.42 -8.18 -6.42
N ARG A 351 -13.53 -7.32 -5.88
CA ARG A 351 -13.42 -5.88 -6.18
C ARG A 351 -14.69 -5.08 -5.87
N THR A 352 -15.53 -5.56 -4.97
CA THR A 352 -16.75 -4.86 -4.52
C THR A 352 -16.42 -3.71 -3.58
N ALA A 353 -15.29 -3.76 -2.87
CA ALA A 353 -14.75 -2.67 -2.07
C ALA A 353 -13.58 -1.98 -2.77
N ILE A 354 -13.43 -0.66 -2.65
CA ILE A 354 -12.18 0.03 -3.02
C ILE A 354 -11.10 -0.37 -2.01
N LYS A 355 -11.42 -0.23 -0.72
CA LYS A 355 -10.59 -0.63 0.42
C LYS A 355 -11.48 -1.22 1.50
N ALA A 356 -11.23 -2.47 1.86
CA ALA A 356 -11.78 -3.09 3.06
C ALA A 356 -10.81 -2.96 4.23
N VAL A 357 -11.33 -2.86 5.45
CA VAL A 357 -10.55 -2.84 6.69
C VAL A 357 -11.15 -3.78 7.72
N ILE A 358 -10.30 -4.39 8.53
CA ILE A 358 -10.71 -5.07 9.75
C ILE A 358 -10.64 -4.07 10.90
N THR A 359 -11.69 -4.02 11.72
CA THR A 359 -11.78 -3.29 12.97
C THR A 359 -11.88 -4.29 14.11
N PRO A 360 -10.75 -4.75 14.65
CA PRO A 360 -10.75 -5.79 15.68
C PRO A 360 -11.41 -5.33 17.00
N ASN A 361 -11.33 -4.01 17.30
CA ASN A 361 -11.90 -3.39 18.50
C ASN A 361 -12.90 -2.29 18.09
N PRO A 362 -14.12 -2.63 17.62
CA PRO A 362 -15.06 -1.64 17.08
C PRO A 362 -15.55 -0.63 18.13
N GLU A 363 -15.58 -0.98 19.41
CA GLU A 363 -15.93 -0.09 20.51
C GLU A 363 -14.91 1.02 20.70
N LEU A 364 -13.59 0.74 20.51
CA LEU A 364 -12.55 1.76 20.56
C LEU A 364 -12.66 2.75 19.41
N VAL A 365 -13.00 2.27 18.25
CA VAL A 365 -13.21 3.12 17.07
C VAL A 365 -14.36 4.09 17.32
N ARG A 366 -15.48 3.63 17.91
CA ARG A 366 -16.62 4.49 18.25
C ARG A 366 -16.27 5.54 19.29
N SER A 367 -15.51 5.16 20.33
CA SER A 367 -15.18 6.08 21.44
C SER A 367 -14.13 7.13 21.07
N LYS A 368 -13.29 6.91 20.07
CA LYS A 368 -12.21 7.82 19.68
C LYS A 368 -12.57 8.73 18.48
N LEU A 369 -13.60 8.38 17.70
CA LEU A 369 -13.99 9.09 16.48
C LEU A 369 -15.38 9.73 16.58
N SER A 370 -16.05 9.62 17.73
CA SER A 370 -17.21 10.42 18.13
C SER A 370 -16.74 11.75 18.73
#